data_210c233e5eed24805c31ee6b4cf0eabc
#
_entry.id   210c233e5eed24805c31ee6b4cf0eabc
#
_cell.length_a   1.000
_cell.length_b   1.000
_cell.length_c   1.000
_cell.angle_alpha   90.00
_cell.angle_beta   90.00
_cell.angle_gamma   90.00
#
_symmetry.space_group_name_H-M   'P 1'
#
loop_
_entity.id
_entity.type
_entity.pdbx_description
1 polymer ?
#
loop_
_entity_poly.entity_id
_entity_poly.type
_entity_poly.pdbx_seq_one_letter_code
_entity_poly.pdbx_strand_id
1 'polypeptide(L)'
;MKNLFLFGLVIVLFSACDTKPERYTQQSKEIESYKALIKDYSDQKWESLLTRYADTANVFFNTSTPMSANKIPEYHQNNETVFSSRGFLEKGQEYEMAITDEGKTWVNFWGVWKGTLSANNKVLEIPVHLTAQFIDGKIVREYGYWDNAPIVLAIQEIEAAKMAAETETK
;
A
#
# COMPACT_ATOMS: atom_id res chain seq x y z
N MET A 1 57.03 -24.07 -9.86
CA MET A 1 56.29 -23.13 -10.72
C MET A 1 54.94 -23.67 -11.19
N LYS A 2 54.78 -24.94 -11.54
CA LYS A 2 53.49 -25.53 -11.94
C LYS A 2 52.37 -25.43 -10.89
N ASN A 3 52.71 -25.59 -9.60
CA ASN A 3 51.72 -25.53 -8.50
C ASN A 3 51.24 -24.13 -8.19
N LEU A 4 52.03 -23.08 -8.48
CA LEU A 4 51.62 -21.67 -8.30
C LEU A 4 50.60 -21.27 -9.36
N PHE A 5 50.70 -21.82 -10.58
CA PHE A 5 49.76 -21.55 -11.66
C PHE A 5 48.38 -22.18 -11.39
N LEU A 6 48.37 -23.39 -10.76
CA LEU A 6 47.12 -24.05 -10.38
C LEU A 6 46.37 -23.28 -9.27
N PHE A 7 47.11 -22.70 -8.31
CA PHE A 7 46.52 -21.90 -7.23
C PHE A 7 45.93 -20.58 -7.74
N GLY A 8 46.57 -19.92 -8.69
CA GLY A 8 46.07 -18.73 -9.35
C GLY A 8 44.79 -18.98 -10.16
N LEU A 9 44.68 -20.11 -10.82
CA LEU A 9 43.49 -20.50 -11.60
C LEU A 9 42.27 -20.77 -10.69
N VAL A 10 42.48 -21.36 -9.52
CA VAL A 10 41.40 -21.63 -8.55
C VAL A 10 40.84 -20.34 -7.99
N ILE A 11 41.68 -19.33 -7.70
CA ILE A 11 41.23 -18.03 -7.18
C ILE A 11 40.37 -17.29 -8.23
N VAL A 12 40.70 -17.35 -9.49
CA VAL A 12 39.91 -16.72 -10.58
C VAL A 12 38.54 -17.37 -10.75
N LEU A 13 38.41 -18.66 -10.48
CA LEU A 13 37.12 -19.35 -10.57
C LEU A 13 36.14 -18.98 -9.44
N PHE A 14 36.64 -18.53 -8.28
CA PHE A 14 35.79 -18.07 -7.19
C PHE A 14 35.39 -16.58 -7.34
N SER A 15 36.04 -15.81 -8.21
CA SER A 15 35.70 -14.40 -8.47
C SER A 15 34.54 -14.24 -9.46
N ALA A 16 34.05 -15.33 -10.08
CA ALA A 16 32.94 -15.32 -11.02
C ALA A 16 31.58 -15.59 -10.33
N CYS A 17 31.43 -15.24 -9.04
CA CYS A 17 30.11 -15.08 -8.47
C CYS A 17 29.54 -13.77 -9.04
N ASP A 18 28.83 -13.90 -10.14
CA ASP A 18 27.95 -12.88 -10.68
C ASP A 18 26.92 -12.54 -9.58
N THR A 19 27.20 -11.52 -8.78
CA THR A 19 26.25 -10.99 -7.81
C THR A 19 25.16 -10.29 -8.62
N LYS A 20 24.24 -11.10 -9.19
CA LYS A 20 23.00 -10.54 -9.71
C LYS A 20 22.41 -9.70 -8.59
N PRO A 21 22.03 -8.46 -8.86
CA PRO A 21 21.39 -7.63 -7.85
C PRO A 21 20.21 -8.40 -7.23
N GLU A 22 20.11 -8.36 -5.92
CA GLU A 22 19.06 -9.03 -5.20
C GLU A 22 17.72 -8.49 -5.69
N ARG A 23 16.95 -9.34 -6.41
CA ARG A 23 15.70 -8.95 -7.07
C ARG A 23 14.52 -8.93 -6.11
N TYR A 24 14.70 -9.43 -4.91
CA TYR A 24 13.71 -9.50 -3.86
C TYR A 24 14.37 -9.16 -2.52
N THR A 25 13.72 -8.30 -1.74
CA THR A 25 14.16 -7.99 -0.39
C THR A 25 13.01 -7.51 0.48
N GLN A 26 13.12 -7.70 1.79
CA GLN A 26 12.22 -7.14 2.79
C GLN A 26 12.80 -5.90 3.48
N GLN A 27 13.92 -5.38 2.97
CA GLN A 27 14.61 -4.20 3.52
C GLN A 27 15.13 -3.34 2.36
N SER A 28 14.53 -2.16 2.17
CA SER A 28 14.98 -1.17 1.20
C SER A 28 14.53 0.23 1.58
N LYS A 29 15.09 1.25 0.93
CA LYS A 29 14.66 2.65 1.10
C LYS A 29 13.23 2.86 0.63
N GLU A 30 12.81 2.16 -0.40
CA GLU A 30 11.46 2.20 -0.95
C GLU A 30 10.46 1.60 0.04
N ILE A 31 10.80 0.48 0.70
CA ILE A 31 9.99 -0.11 1.77
C ILE A 31 9.83 0.88 2.92
N GLU A 32 10.92 1.52 3.38
CA GLU A 32 10.83 2.51 4.48
C GLU A 32 10.01 3.74 4.06
N SER A 33 10.12 4.19 2.81
CA SER A 33 9.27 5.24 2.26
C SER A 33 7.79 4.81 2.26
N TYR A 34 7.50 3.56 1.89
CA TYR A 34 6.14 3.06 1.82
C TYR A 34 5.52 2.83 3.22
N LYS A 35 6.28 2.32 4.19
CA LYS A 35 5.86 2.25 5.59
C LYS A 35 5.45 3.62 6.13
N ALA A 36 6.25 4.64 5.83
CA ALA A 36 5.95 5.99 6.24
C ALA A 36 4.69 6.55 5.52
N LEU A 37 4.42 6.15 4.26
CA LEU A 37 3.17 6.49 3.56
C LEU A 37 1.96 5.86 4.26
N ILE A 38 2.01 4.57 4.60
CA ILE A 38 0.94 3.85 5.31
C ILE A 38 0.65 4.49 6.68
N LYS A 39 1.73 4.92 7.36
CA LYS A 39 1.59 5.67 8.62
C LYS A 39 0.96 7.05 8.40
N ASP A 40 1.42 7.81 7.42
CA ASP A 40 0.87 9.13 7.09
C ASP A 40 -0.62 9.04 6.72
N TYR A 41 -1.04 7.98 6.00
CA TYR A 41 -2.44 7.70 5.74
C TYR A 41 -3.24 7.48 7.04
N SER A 42 -2.74 6.67 7.96
CA SER A 42 -3.40 6.37 9.23
C SER A 42 -3.48 7.60 10.14
N ASP A 43 -2.45 8.44 10.11
CA ASP A 43 -2.38 9.71 10.83
C ASP A 43 -3.12 10.86 10.11
N GLN A 44 -3.64 10.63 8.90
CA GLN A 44 -4.28 11.64 8.02
C GLN A 44 -3.35 12.82 7.67
N LYS A 45 -2.04 12.57 7.58
CA LYS A 45 -1.03 13.56 7.21
C LYS A 45 -0.89 13.66 5.70
N TRP A 46 -1.92 14.19 5.05
CA TRP A 46 -2.06 14.18 3.59
C TRP A 46 -0.92 14.89 2.86
N GLU A 47 -0.45 16.03 3.36
CA GLU A 47 0.67 16.76 2.76
C GLU A 47 1.95 15.92 2.79
N SER A 48 2.27 15.29 3.93
CA SER A 48 3.42 14.39 4.06
C SER A 48 3.30 13.17 3.13
N LEU A 49 2.12 12.55 3.07
CA LEU A 49 1.82 11.43 2.20
C LEU A 49 2.09 11.78 0.74
N LEU A 50 1.61 12.93 0.26
CA LEU A 50 1.78 13.35 -1.13
C LEU A 50 3.25 13.59 -1.52
N THR A 51 4.11 13.95 -0.57
CA THR A 51 5.54 14.12 -0.87
C THR A 51 6.22 12.85 -1.36
N ARG A 52 5.63 11.67 -1.16
CA ARG A 52 6.18 10.38 -1.58
C ARG A 52 5.86 10.03 -3.01
N TYR A 53 4.90 10.72 -3.61
CA TYR A 53 4.53 10.53 -5.00
C TYR A 53 5.27 11.49 -5.92
N ALA A 54 5.48 11.06 -7.16
CA ALA A 54 5.85 11.97 -8.24
C ALA A 54 4.62 12.81 -8.65
N ASP A 55 4.83 14.01 -9.17
CA ASP A 55 3.75 14.92 -9.58
C ASP A 55 2.82 14.32 -10.64
N THR A 56 3.37 13.39 -11.46
CA THR A 56 2.65 12.68 -12.53
C THR A 56 2.12 11.32 -12.11
N ALA A 57 2.20 10.99 -10.82
CA ALA A 57 1.81 9.67 -10.32
C ALA A 57 0.33 9.39 -10.51
N ASN A 58 0.03 8.14 -10.87
CA ASN A 58 -1.33 7.63 -11.01
C ASN A 58 -1.60 6.53 -9.99
N VAL A 59 -2.78 6.57 -9.39
CA VAL A 59 -3.25 5.56 -8.45
C VAL A 59 -4.52 4.90 -8.96
N PHE A 60 -4.68 3.59 -8.64
CA PHE A 60 -5.78 2.74 -9.10
C PHE A 60 -6.35 1.99 -7.89
N PHE A 61 -7.38 2.54 -7.26
CA PHE A 61 -8.00 1.97 -6.06
C PHE A 61 -9.25 1.19 -6.45
N ASN A 62 -9.16 -0.14 -6.52
CA ASN A 62 -10.22 -1.06 -6.99
C ASN A 62 -10.79 -0.70 -8.38
N THR A 63 -10.01 -0.10 -9.26
CA THR A 63 -10.48 0.37 -10.56
C THR A 63 -9.39 0.26 -11.62
N SER A 64 -9.78 0.17 -12.89
CA SER A 64 -8.89 0.29 -14.05
C SER A 64 -8.70 1.74 -14.52
N THR A 65 -9.47 2.69 -13.98
CA THR A 65 -9.37 4.11 -14.33
C THR A 65 -8.44 4.81 -13.35
N PRO A 66 -7.34 5.45 -13.82
CA PRO A 66 -6.42 6.14 -12.95
C PRO A 66 -7.01 7.41 -12.34
N MET A 67 -6.55 7.70 -11.14
CA MET A 67 -6.69 8.98 -10.48
C MET A 67 -5.30 9.56 -10.26
N SER A 68 -5.10 10.88 -10.42
CA SER A 68 -3.84 11.52 -10.04
C SER A 68 -3.63 11.43 -8.53
N ALA A 69 -2.39 11.18 -8.07
CA ALA A 69 -2.08 11.02 -6.67
C ALA A 69 -2.47 12.25 -5.82
N ASN A 70 -2.45 13.46 -6.38
CA ASN A 70 -2.88 14.68 -5.68
C ASN A 70 -4.38 14.68 -5.28
N LYS A 71 -5.16 13.75 -5.83
CA LYS A 71 -6.59 13.55 -5.48
C LYS A 71 -6.81 12.57 -4.32
N ILE A 72 -5.75 11.92 -3.82
CA ILE A 72 -5.84 10.98 -2.69
C ILE A 72 -6.52 11.62 -1.45
N PRO A 73 -6.15 12.83 -1.02
CA PRO A 73 -6.82 13.46 0.12
C PRO A 73 -8.33 13.62 -0.11
N GLU A 74 -8.73 14.17 -1.25
CA GLU A 74 -10.15 14.36 -1.60
C GLU A 74 -10.90 13.02 -1.64
N TYR A 75 -10.32 12.00 -2.26
CA TYR A 75 -10.90 10.65 -2.34
C TYR A 75 -11.20 10.07 -0.96
N HIS A 76 -10.29 10.26 0.02
CA HIS A 76 -10.49 9.74 1.36
C HIS A 76 -11.36 10.65 2.23
N GLN A 77 -11.28 11.97 2.08
CA GLN A 77 -12.07 12.95 2.84
C GLN A 77 -13.57 12.85 2.54
N ASN A 78 -13.96 12.46 1.33
CA ASN A 78 -15.35 12.20 0.98
C ASN A 78 -16.03 11.13 1.86
N ASN A 79 -15.26 10.32 2.57
CA ASN A 79 -15.75 9.29 3.48
C ASN A 79 -15.58 9.65 4.98
N GLU A 80 -15.12 10.85 5.32
CA GLU A 80 -14.84 11.23 6.72
C GLU A 80 -16.09 11.25 7.61
N THR A 81 -17.25 11.55 7.04
CA THR A 81 -18.53 11.53 7.79
C THR A 81 -19.00 10.10 8.07
N VAL A 82 -18.55 9.11 7.30
CA VAL A 82 -18.95 7.71 7.43
C VAL A 82 -18.19 7.03 8.58
N PHE A 83 -16.92 7.39 8.77
CA PHE A 83 -16.06 6.73 9.74
C PHE A 83 -15.59 7.71 10.83
N SER A 84 -15.84 7.37 12.11
CA SER A 84 -15.33 8.12 13.26
C SER A 84 -13.82 7.89 13.47
N SER A 85 -13.28 6.75 13.00
CA SER A 85 -11.86 6.45 12.98
C SER A 85 -11.54 5.49 11.83
N ARG A 86 -10.31 5.60 11.28
CA ARG A 86 -9.82 4.68 10.25
C ARG A 86 -8.30 4.69 10.20
N GLY A 87 -7.72 3.58 9.76
CA GLY A 87 -6.28 3.42 9.56
C GLY A 87 -5.91 1.96 9.37
N PHE A 88 -4.63 1.71 9.21
CA PHE A 88 -4.11 0.34 9.17
C PHE A 88 -3.71 -0.13 10.56
N LEU A 89 -3.99 -1.40 10.88
CA LEU A 89 -3.46 -2.03 12.08
C LEU A 89 -1.94 -2.11 12.00
N GLU A 90 -1.23 -1.73 13.07
CA GLU A 90 0.24 -1.81 13.11
C GLU A 90 0.74 -3.26 13.05
N LYS A 91 0.01 -4.17 13.69
CA LYS A 91 0.36 -5.59 13.74
C LYS A 91 -0.06 -6.30 12.46
N GLY A 92 0.83 -7.13 11.91
CA GLY A 92 0.56 -7.97 10.75
C GLY A 92 0.72 -7.24 9.42
N GLN A 93 1.41 -6.08 9.41
CA GLN A 93 1.84 -5.44 8.17
C GLN A 93 3.05 -6.17 7.59
N GLU A 94 2.96 -6.53 6.33
CA GLU A 94 4.02 -7.19 5.59
C GLU A 94 4.42 -6.33 4.39
N TYR A 95 5.73 -6.27 4.13
CA TYR A 95 6.31 -5.49 3.04
C TYR A 95 7.37 -6.29 2.32
N GLU A 96 7.37 -6.18 1.01
CA GLU A 96 8.44 -6.70 0.18
C GLU A 96 8.70 -5.79 -1.01
N MET A 97 9.94 -5.78 -1.48
CA MET A 97 10.32 -5.11 -2.71
C MET A 97 10.77 -6.14 -3.72
N ALA A 98 10.32 -6.00 -4.96
CA ALA A 98 10.73 -6.81 -6.09
C ALA A 98 11.22 -5.93 -7.25
N ILE A 99 12.28 -6.40 -7.93
CA ILE A 99 12.78 -5.80 -9.17
C ILE A 99 12.41 -6.75 -10.31
N THR A 100 11.63 -6.26 -11.28
CA THR A 100 11.21 -7.05 -12.45
C THR A 100 12.37 -7.31 -13.41
N ASP A 101 12.18 -8.20 -14.39
CA ASP A 101 13.16 -8.45 -15.46
C ASP A 101 13.47 -7.19 -16.28
N GLU A 102 12.53 -6.23 -16.31
CA GLU A 102 12.66 -4.94 -16.98
C GLU A 102 13.32 -3.86 -16.09
N GLY A 103 13.79 -4.22 -14.89
CA GLY A 103 14.43 -3.31 -13.94
C GLY A 103 13.45 -2.38 -13.20
N LYS A 104 12.13 -2.64 -13.24
CA LYS A 104 11.14 -1.85 -12.50
C LYS A 104 11.12 -2.27 -11.04
N THR A 105 11.18 -1.29 -10.14
CA THR A 105 11.11 -1.50 -8.69
C THR A 105 9.67 -1.39 -8.22
N TRP A 106 9.18 -2.42 -7.54
CA TRP A 106 7.86 -2.48 -6.93
C TRP A 106 7.95 -2.79 -5.45
N VAL A 107 7.14 -2.11 -4.65
CA VAL A 107 6.92 -2.43 -3.24
C VAL A 107 5.50 -2.94 -3.08
N ASN A 108 5.36 -4.11 -2.47
CA ASN A 108 4.10 -4.72 -2.11
C ASN A 108 3.85 -4.55 -0.61
N PHE A 109 2.60 -4.35 -0.25
CA PHE A 109 2.13 -4.22 1.12
C PHE A 109 0.89 -5.10 1.32
N TRP A 110 0.88 -5.86 2.40
CA TRP A 110 -0.29 -6.55 2.92
C TRP A 110 -0.55 -6.06 4.33
N GLY A 111 -1.80 -5.73 4.62
CA GLY A 111 -2.20 -5.25 5.93
C GLY A 111 -3.71 -5.33 6.12
N VAL A 112 -4.16 -5.01 7.31
CA VAL A 112 -5.58 -4.92 7.64
C VAL A 112 -5.94 -3.47 7.87
N TRP A 113 -6.83 -2.95 7.03
CA TRP A 113 -7.47 -1.67 7.28
C TRP A 113 -8.59 -1.85 8.30
N LYS A 114 -8.68 -0.93 9.25
CA LYS A 114 -9.71 -0.88 10.28
C LYS A 114 -10.43 0.44 10.23
N GLY A 115 -11.77 0.39 10.23
CA GLY A 115 -12.63 1.57 10.31
C GLY A 115 -13.75 1.36 11.31
N THR A 116 -14.13 2.44 12.02
CA THR A 116 -15.29 2.45 12.92
C THR A 116 -16.36 3.35 12.32
N LEU A 117 -17.56 2.82 12.06
CA LEU A 117 -18.67 3.58 11.51
C LEU A 117 -19.21 4.58 12.52
N SER A 118 -19.38 5.84 12.11
CA SER A 118 -19.88 6.93 12.97
C SER A 118 -21.30 6.70 13.48
N ALA A 119 -22.15 6.05 12.66
CA ALA A 119 -23.57 5.92 12.93
C ALA A 119 -23.94 4.91 14.02
N ASN A 120 -23.16 3.82 14.18
CA ASN A 120 -23.49 2.72 15.09
C ASN A 120 -22.27 2.12 15.80
N ASN A 121 -21.09 2.73 15.64
CA ASN A 121 -19.81 2.26 16.21
C ASN A 121 -19.41 0.83 15.75
N LYS A 122 -20.01 0.30 14.66
CA LYS A 122 -19.61 -0.99 14.09
C LYS A 122 -18.18 -0.88 13.58
N VAL A 123 -17.34 -1.82 14.00
CA VAL A 123 -15.95 -1.92 13.57
C VAL A 123 -15.88 -2.85 12.36
N LEU A 124 -15.16 -2.43 11.33
CA LEU A 124 -14.86 -3.19 10.13
C LEU A 124 -13.37 -3.39 10.03
N GLU A 125 -12.93 -4.61 9.74
CA GLU A 125 -11.54 -4.96 9.45
C GLU A 125 -11.49 -5.61 8.06
N ILE A 126 -10.69 -5.04 7.18
CA ILE A 126 -10.64 -5.40 5.76
C ILE A 126 -9.20 -5.68 5.36
N PRO A 127 -8.88 -6.90 4.88
CA PRO A 127 -7.59 -7.18 4.28
C PRO A 127 -7.37 -6.31 3.04
N VAL A 128 -6.19 -5.72 2.94
CA VAL A 128 -5.82 -4.82 1.85
C VAL A 128 -4.47 -5.26 1.27
N HIS A 129 -4.39 -5.28 -0.05
CA HIS A 129 -3.13 -5.38 -0.77
C HIS A 129 -2.90 -4.10 -1.57
N LEU A 130 -1.74 -3.49 -1.38
CA LEU A 130 -1.28 -2.36 -2.17
C LEU A 130 0.03 -2.72 -2.86
N THR A 131 0.25 -2.20 -4.07
CA THR A 131 1.52 -2.35 -4.78
C THR A 131 1.88 -1.04 -5.48
N ALA A 132 3.11 -0.58 -5.27
CA ALA A 132 3.58 0.71 -5.75
C ALA A 132 4.88 0.58 -6.56
N GLN A 133 4.91 1.18 -7.75
CA GLN A 133 6.09 1.29 -8.57
C GLN A 133 6.89 2.54 -8.18
N PHE A 134 8.19 2.35 -7.96
CA PHE A 134 9.12 3.43 -7.62
C PHE A 134 10.05 3.77 -8.78
N ILE A 135 10.30 5.06 -8.98
CA ILE A 135 11.38 5.61 -9.81
C ILE A 135 12.01 6.75 -9.01
N ASP A 136 13.33 6.73 -8.87
CA ASP A 136 14.12 7.75 -8.15
C ASP A 136 13.59 8.07 -6.74
N GLY A 137 13.16 7.01 -6.02
CA GLY A 137 12.65 7.12 -4.65
C GLY A 137 11.22 7.70 -4.54
N LYS A 138 10.52 7.93 -5.66
CA LYS A 138 9.14 8.40 -5.71
C LYS A 138 8.21 7.35 -6.29
N ILE A 139 6.99 7.30 -5.78
CA ILE A 139 5.93 6.47 -6.33
C ILE A 139 5.41 7.13 -7.60
N VAL A 140 5.45 6.38 -8.71
CA VAL A 140 4.93 6.83 -10.01
C VAL A 140 3.61 6.15 -10.37
N ARG A 141 3.33 5.02 -9.73
CA ARG A 141 2.09 4.26 -9.93
C ARG A 141 1.80 3.44 -8.68
N GLU A 142 0.52 3.37 -8.30
CA GLU A 142 0.07 2.54 -7.20
C GLU A 142 -1.24 1.86 -7.54
N TYR A 143 -1.38 0.59 -7.16
CA TYR A 143 -2.62 -0.16 -7.21
C TYR A 143 -3.04 -0.57 -5.81
N GLY A 144 -4.33 -0.47 -5.52
CA GLY A 144 -4.91 -0.93 -4.28
C GLY A 144 -6.07 -1.88 -4.54
N TYR A 145 -6.08 -2.99 -3.79
CA TYR A 145 -7.09 -4.05 -3.90
C TYR A 145 -7.61 -4.43 -2.52
N TRP A 146 -8.93 -4.35 -2.36
CA TRP A 146 -9.62 -4.76 -1.14
C TRP A 146 -11.09 -5.08 -1.43
N ASP A 147 -11.74 -5.79 -0.51
CA ASP A 147 -13.17 -6.05 -0.61
C ASP A 147 -13.98 -4.89 0.00
N ASN A 148 -14.78 -4.23 -0.82
CA ASN A 148 -15.69 -3.16 -0.39
C ASN A 148 -17.04 -3.68 0.15
N ALA A 149 -17.38 -4.95 -0.04
CA ALA A 149 -18.70 -5.47 0.31
C ALA A 149 -19.04 -5.26 1.81
N PRO A 150 -18.13 -5.48 2.79
CA PRO A 150 -18.44 -5.24 4.19
C PRO A 150 -18.84 -3.80 4.50
N ILE A 151 -18.23 -2.81 3.82
CA ILE A 151 -18.56 -1.38 3.99
C ILE A 151 -19.94 -1.09 3.40
N VAL A 152 -20.18 -1.54 2.16
CA VAL A 152 -21.43 -1.29 1.45
C VAL A 152 -22.61 -1.88 2.21
N LEU A 153 -22.50 -3.14 2.65
CA LEU A 153 -23.54 -3.82 3.43
C LEU A 153 -23.82 -3.12 4.75
N ALA A 154 -22.80 -2.69 5.47
CA ALA A 154 -22.96 -2.00 6.73
C ALA A 154 -23.64 -0.62 6.56
N ILE A 155 -23.36 0.11 5.48
CA ILE A 155 -24.04 1.38 5.16
C ILE A 155 -25.52 1.11 4.82
N GLN A 156 -25.83 0.09 4.02
CA GLN A 156 -27.20 -0.29 3.70
C GLN A 156 -28.01 -0.69 4.94
N GLU A 157 -27.41 -1.43 5.89
CA GLU A 157 -28.03 -1.77 7.17
C GLU A 157 -28.41 -0.49 7.97
N ILE A 158 -27.51 0.51 8.00
CA ILE A 158 -27.75 1.79 8.68
C ILE A 158 -28.89 2.57 8.02
N GLU A 159 -28.90 2.64 6.69
CA GLU A 159 -29.94 3.33 5.93
C GLU A 159 -31.31 2.67 6.12
N ALA A 160 -31.36 1.34 6.07
CA ALA A 160 -32.60 0.59 6.31
C ALA A 160 -33.15 0.82 7.72
N ALA A 161 -32.28 0.83 8.75
CA ALA A 161 -32.69 1.12 10.13
C ALA A 161 -33.22 2.55 10.30
N LYS A 162 -32.64 3.55 9.65
CA LYS A 162 -33.13 4.92 9.66
C LYS A 162 -34.54 5.02 9.04
N MET A 163 -34.74 4.39 7.87
CA MET A 163 -36.05 4.41 7.20
C MET A 163 -37.15 3.72 8.02
N ALA A 164 -36.83 2.60 8.69
CA ALA A 164 -37.76 1.94 9.59
C ALA A 164 -38.19 2.84 10.76
N ALA A 165 -37.24 3.48 11.41
CA ALA A 165 -37.52 4.39 12.55
C ALA A 165 -38.38 5.61 12.12
N GLU A 166 -38.17 6.16 10.93
CA GLU A 166 -38.99 7.26 10.39
C GLU A 166 -40.42 6.84 10.07
N THR A 167 -40.64 5.57 9.75
CA THR A 167 -41.96 5.03 9.44
C THR A 167 -42.77 4.77 10.70
N GLU A 168 -42.15 4.37 11.80
CA GLU A 168 -42.79 4.13 13.09
C GLU A 168 -43.22 5.43 13.83
N THR A 169 -42.64 6.57 13.45
CA THR A 169 -42.94 7.88 14.07
C THR A 169 -44.04 8.68 13.35
N LYS A 170 -44.62 8.14 12.29
CA LYS A 170 -45.79 8.71 11.55
C LYS A 170 -47.07 8.00 11.86
#